data_308ac3f798f7eaa8b37975b2264af441
#
_entry.id   308ac3f798f7eaa8b37975b2264af441
#
_cell.length_a   1.000
_cell.length_b   1.000
_cell.length_c   1.000
_cell.angle_alpha   90.00
_cell.angle_beta   90.00
_cell.angle_gamma   90.00
#
_symmetry.space_group_name_H-M   'P 1'
#
loop_
_entity.id
_entity.type
_entity.pdbx_description
1 polymer ?
#
loop_
_entity_poly.entity_id
_entity_poly.type
_entity_poly.pdbx_seq_one_letter_code
_entity_poly.pdbx_strand_id
1 'polypeptide(L)'
;MACKCAAGLILLLTVWAKQKKQMFEIWREKRDVFQLIMFGIFGMAFCQLSYYVAVETSNAGTATVLQYTAPIIIMLYVSVRNKKVPQRIEMLALVLAVGGTFLLATHGNITNLAISTETLVWGLASAVAMALYNLIPGELMKKFGTFNVIGWGMLIGGIFLCVFIKPWHVIGMWDIYTVLAMAAVILVGTILSFTTYMEGVRLIGASKASLFASVEPVTATFMTVVFMGAAFQFVDFIGLAGILGAVLMLSLLKKE
;
A
#
# COMPACT_ATOMS: atom_id res chain seq x y z
N MET A 1 -0.75 9.62 11.00
CA MET A 1 0.10 8.79 11.86
C MET A 1 -0.63 8.34 13.11
N ALA A 2 -1.18 9.24 13.91
CA ALA A 2 -2.07 8.89 15.02
C ALA A 2 -3.23 7.96 14.59
N CYS A 3 -3.77 8.15 13.38
CA CYS A 3 -4.79 7.27 12.81
C CYS A 3 -4.34 5.81 12.68
N LYS A 4 -3.06 5.53 12.40
CA LYS A 4 -2.56 4.15 12.36
C LYS A 4 -2.48 3.51 13.73
N CYS A 5 -2.07 4.26 14.76
CA CYS A 5 -2.09 3.78 16.14
C CYS A 5 -3.53 3.47 16.57
N ALA A 6 -4.47 4.38 16.30
CA ALA A 6 -5.89 4.18 16.61
C ALA A 6 -6.46 2.97 15.86
N ALA A 7 -6.18 2.84 14.55
CA ALA A 7 -6.59 1.71 13.74
C ALA A 7 -6.01 0.38 14.25
N GLY A 8 -4.71 0.37 14.58
CA GLY A 8 -4.05 -0.80 15.15
C GLY A 8 -4.67 -1.24 16.48
N LEU A 9 -4.95 -0.28 17.38
CA LEU A 9 -5.63 -0.56 18.65
C LEU A 9 -7.04 -1.12 18.44
N ILE A 10 -7.84 -0.53 17.55
CA ILE A 10 -9.20 -1.01 17.24
C ILE A 10 -9.14 -2.45 16.70
N LEU A 11 -8.23 -2.74 15.76
CA LEU A 11 -8.06 -4.09 15.24
C LEU A 11 -7.66 -5.09 16.33
N LEU A 12 -6.70 -4.73 17.17
CA LEU A 12 -6.27 -5.60 18.28
C LEU A 12 -7.38 -5.82 19.31
N LEU A 13 -8.19 -4.80 19.60
CA LEU A 13 -9.34 -4.94 20.47
C LEU A 13 -10.38 -5.91 19.88
N THR A 14 -10.62 -5.88 18.55
CA THR A 14 -11.52 -6.83 17.90
C THR A 14 -10.99 -8.27 17.96
N VAL A 15 -9.68 -8.46 17.79
CA VAL A 15 -9.03 -9.77 17.94
C VAL A 15 -9.08 -10.24 19.40
N TRP A 16 -8.79 -9.35 20.34
CA TRP A 16 -8.84 -9.65 21.77
C TRP A 16 -10.23 -10.09 22.22
N ALA A 17 -11.28 -9.41 21.74
CA ALA A 17 -12.68 -9.76 22.07
C ALA A 17 -13.06 -11.17 21.58
N LYS A 18 -12.49 -11.62 20.45
CA LYS A 18 -12.80 -12.93 19.84
C LYS A 18 -11.86 -14.04 20.28
N GLN A 19 -10.56 -13.75 20.44
CA GLN A 19 -9.51 -14.77 20.56
C GLN A 19 -8.34 -14.27 21.43
N LYS A 20 -8.58 -14.00 22.73
CA LYS A 20 -7.57 -13.46 23.67
C LYS A 20 -6.20 -14.12 23.63
N LYS A 21 -6.15 -15.46 23.59
CA LYS A 21 -4.89 -16.23 23.61
C LYS A 21 -4.08 -16.08 22.31
N GLN A 22 -4.74 -16.10 21.17
CA GLN A 22 -4.08 -16.04 19.86
C GLN A 22 -3.44 -14.68 19.57
N MET A 23 -3.97 -13.58 20.16
CA MET A 23 -3.43 -12.25 19.96
C MET A 23 -1.96 -12.14 20.37
N PHE A 24 -1.56 -12.79 21.45
CA PHE A 24 -0.20 -12.74 21.99
C PHE A 24 0.70 -13.90 21.55
N GLU A 25 0.18 -14.89 20.84
CA GLU A 25 0.98 -16.03 20.36
C GLU A 25 2.10 -15.62 19.41
N ILE A 26 1.89 -14.55 18.64
CA ILE A 26 2.89 -13.97 17.72
C ILE A 26 4.16 -13.51 18.44
N TRP A 27 4.08 -13.21 19.74
CA TRP A 27 5.20 -12.75 20.57
C TRP A 27 6.01 -13.89 21.20
N ARG A 28 5.61 -15.16 21.04
CA ARG A 28 6.28 -16.29 21.67
C ARG A 28 7.58 -16.69 20.97
N GLU A 29 7.61 -16.63 19.63
CA GLU A 29 8.76 -17.05 18.84
C GLU A 29 9.58 -15.84 18.40
N LYS A 30 10.86 -15.81 18.70
CA LYS A 30 11.77 -14.70 18.33
C LYS A 30 11.75 -14.39 16.83
N ARG A 31 11.60 -15.41 15.99
CA ARG A 31 11.53 -15.27 14.54
C ARG A 31 10.28 -14.50 14.09
N ASP A 32 9.13 -14.85 14.66
CA ASP A 32 7.86 -14.21 14.33
C ASP A 32 7.84 -12.74 14.82
N VAL A 33 8.38 -12.50 16.03
CA VAL A 33 8.57 -11.15 16.59
C VAL A 33 9.46 -10.30 15.68
N PHE A 34 10.60 -10.84 15.24
CA PHE A 34 11.49 -10.12 14.33
C PHE A 34 10.81 -9.77 13.00
N GLN A 35 10.10 -10.74 12.39
CA GLN A 35 9.35 -10.48 11.15
C GLN A 35 8.23 -9.44 11.35
N LEU A 36 7.53 -9.48 12.48
CA LEU A 36 6.48 -8.52 12.81
C LEU A 36 7.04 -7.10 12.97
N ILE A 37 8.16 -6.95 13.68
CA ILE A 37 8.85 -5.66 13.85
C ILE A 37 9.33 -5.12 12.49
N MET A 38 9.96 -5.98 11.68
CA MET A 38 10.39 -5.62 10.32
C MET A 38 9.21 -5.18 9.45
N PHE A 39 8.07 -5.88 9.53
CA PHE A 39 6.85 -5.50 8.84
C PHE A 39 6.31 -4.14 9.31
N GLY A 40 6.23 -3.91 10.62
CA GLY A 40 5.74 -2.65 11.19
C GLY A 40 6.63 -1.46 10.84
N ILE A 41 7.94 -1.60 10.99
CA ILE A 41 8.89 -0.51 10.74
C ILE A 41 9.11 -0.30 9.24
N PHE A 42 9.61 -1.31 8.52
CA PHE A 42 10.01 -1.14 7.12
C PHE A 42 8.84 -1.28 6.14
N GLY A 43 7.90 -2.18 6.41
CA GLY A 43 6.72 -2.34 5.57
C GLY A 43 5.70 -1.23 5.77
N MET A 44 5.39 -0.83 7.00
CA MET A 44 4.31 0.13 7.25
C MET A 44 4.80 1.56 7.50
N ALA A 45 5.78 1.75 8.41
CA ALA A 45 6.21 3.09 8.77
C ALA A 45 7.10 3.71 7.69
N PHE A 46 8.14 3.00 7.28
CA PHE A 46 9.11 3.50 6.32
C PHE A 46 8.50 3.65 4.91
N CYS A 47 7.60 2.76 4.51
CA CYS A 47 6.85 2.88 3.25
C CYS A 47 6.09 4.21 3.18
N GLN A 48 5.40 4.57 4.25
CA GLN A 48 4.64 5.81 4.30
C GLN A 48 5.55 7.03 4.39
N LEU A 49 6.60 6.98 5.22
CA LEU A 49 7.54 8.07 5.36
C LEU A 49 8.22 8.40 4.03
N SER A 50 8.80 7.39 3.37
CA SER A 50 9.52 7.58 2.11
C SER A 50 8.61 8.08 0.99
N TYR A 51 7.34 7.62 0.94
CA TYR A 51 6.36 8.14 0.00
C TYR A 51 6.06 9.62 0.25
N TYR A 52 5.82 10.02 1.50
CA TYR A 52 5.54 11.43 1.82
C TYR A 52 6.73 12.35 1.53
N VAL A 53 7.95 11.91 1.81
CA VAL A 53 9.14 12.69 1.44
C VAL A 53 9.26 12.81 -0.08
N ALA A 54 8.98 11.73 -0.83
CA ALA A 54 8.96 11.80 -2.29
C ALA A 54 7.88 12.76 -2.83
N VAL A 55 6.72 12.84 -2.17
CA VAL A 55 5.65 13.82 -2.52
C VAL A 55 6.11 15.24 -2.19
N GLU A 56 6.75 15.46 -1.06
CA GLU A 56 7.24 16.78 -0.62
C GLU A 56 8.35 17.31 -1.53
N THR A 57 9.25 16.44 -2.00
CA THR A 57 10.36 16.81 -2.89
C THR A 57 9.96 16.90 -4.37
N SER A 58 8.71 16.56 -4.71
CA SER A 58 8.21 16.61 -6.08
C SER A 58 6.71 16.92 -6.15
N ASN A 59 5.91 15.91 -6.42
CA ASN A 59 4.44 15.93 -6.39
C ASN A 59 3.90 14.51 -6.23
N ALA A 60 2.61 14.40 -5.90
CA ALA A 60 1.96 13.12 -5.68
C ALA A 60 1.99 12.19 -6.91
N GLY A 61 1.90 12.75 -8.13
CA GLY A 61 1.97 11.98 -9.38
C GLY A 61 3.33 11.29 -9.54
N THR A 62 4.42 12.06 -9.42
CA THR A 62 5.80 11.55 -9.52
C THR A 62 6.09 10.50 -8.43
N ALA A 63 5.73 10.80 -7.18
CA ALA A 63 5.92 9.85 -6.08
C ALA A 63 5.15 8.53 -6.31
N THR A 64 3.91 8.63 -6.82
CA THR A 64 3.09 7.46 -7.14
C THR A 64 3.71 6.63 -8.26
N VAL A 65 4.15 7.24 -9.36
CA VAL A 65 4.83 6.52 -10.45
C VAL A 65 6.03 5.73 -9.94
N LEU A 66 6.87 6.36 -9.12
CA LEU A 66 8.06 5.71 -8.56
C LEU A 66 7.67 4.57 -7.61
N GLN A 67 6.69 4.76 -6.73
CA GLN A 67 6.22 3.73 -5.81
C GLN A 67 5.57 2.55 -6.55
N TYR A 68 4.86 2.80 -7.66
CA TYR A 68 4.25 1.73 -8.48
C TYR A 68 5.25 0.92 -9.31
N THR A 69 6.54 1.13 -9.13
CA THR A 69 7.56 0.15 -9.54
C THR A 69 7.66 -1.04 -8.56
N ALA A 70 7.02 -0.96 -7.38
CA ALA A 70 6.97 -2.06 -6.40
C ALA A 70 6.46 -3.40 -6.96
N PRO A 71 5.42 -3.50 -7.81
CA PRO A 71 5.00 -4.76 -8.42
C PRO A 71 6.11 -5.45 -9.22
N ILE A 72 7.01 -4.68 -9.86
CA ILE A 72 8.17 -5.23 -10.57
C ILE A 72 9.09 -5.93 -9.56
N ILE A 73 9.41 -5.24 -8.45
CA ILE A 73 10.28 -5.77 -7.39
C ILE A 73 9.67 -7.03 -6.78
N ILE A 74 8.36 -7.00 -6.49
CA ILE A 74 7.63 -8.13 -5.92
C ILE A 74 7.66 -9.34 -6.88
N MET A 75 7.36 -9.12 -8.15
CA MET A 75 7.34 -10.17 -9.16
C MET A 75 8.73 -10.81 -9.33
N LEU A 76 9.79 -10.00 -9.41
CA LEU A 76 11.16 -10.50 -9.49
C LEU A 76 11.54 -11.32 -8.26
N TYR A 77 11.24 -10.81 -7.06
CA TYR A 77 11.52 -11.52 -5.80
C TYR A 77 10.79 -12.87 -5.75
N VAL A 78 9.49 -12.88 -6.05
CA VAL A 78 8.67 -14.11 -6.01
C VAL A 78 9.16 -15.13 -7.05
N SER A 79 9.54 -14.68 -8.23
CA SER A 79 10.09 -15.54 -9.29
C SER A 79 11.41 -16.19 -8.89
N VAL A 80 12.33 -15.41 -8.33
CA VAL A 80 13.62 -15.92 -7.85
C VAL A 80 13.42 -16.89 -6.68
N ARG A 81 12.59 -16.52 -5.71
CA ARG A 81 12.31 -17.36 -4.53
C ARG A 81 11.67 -18.69 -4.90
N ASN A 82 10.71 -18.67 -5.81
CA ASN A 82 9.99 -19.87 -6.24
C ASN A 82 10.69 -20.63 -7.37
N LYS A 83 11.80 -20.10 -7.91
CA LYS A 83 12.50 -20.63 -9.08
C LYS A 83 11.58 -20.85 -10.29
N LYS A 84 10.56 -19.99 -10.45
CA LYS A 84 9.59 -20.03 -11.55
C LYS A 84 9.60 -18.71 -12.28
N VAL A 85 9.65 -18.77 -13.62
CA VAL A 85 9.51 -17.59 -14.48
C VAL A 85 8.07 -17.14 -14.46
N PRO A 86 7.78 -15.82 -14.36
CA PRO A 86 6.42 -15.30 -14.44
C PRO A 86 5.74 -15.72 -15.74
N GLN A 87 4.44 -15.95 -15.67
CA GLN A 87 3.67 -16.26 -16.88
C GLN A 87 3.65 -15.04 -17.81
N ARG A 88 3.59 -15.26 -19.12
CA ARG A 88 3.54 -14.18 -20.12
C ARG A 88 2.40 -13.18 -19.84
N ILE A 89 1.26 -13.69 -19.37
CA ILE A 89 0.10 -12.86 -19.01
C ILE A 89 0.40 -11.99 -17.79
N GLU A 90 1.11 -12.50 -16.78
CA GLU A 90 1.53 -11.71 -15.61
C GLU A 90 2.51 -10.61 -16.00
N MET A 91 3.45 -10.90 -16.90
CA MET A 91 4.36 -9.89 -17.44
C MET A 91 3.64 -8.81 -18.24
N LEU A 92 2.69 -9.21 -19.10
CA LEU A 92 1.88 -8.26 -19.86
C LEU A 92 1.02 -7.40 -18.95
N ALA A 93 0.37 -8.00 -17.95
CA ALA A 93 -0.41 -7.29 -16.95
C ALA A 93 0.46 -6.30 -16.15
N LEU A 94 1.70 -6.67 -15.82
CA LEU A 94 2.66 -5.79 -15.16
C LEU A 94 2.99 -4.56 -16.03
N VAL A 95 3.29 -4.76 -17.29
CA VAL A 95 3.58 -3.66 -18.23
C VAL A 95 2.38 -2.73 -18.39
N LEU A 96 1.17 -3.30 -18.54
CA LEU A 96 -0.07 -2.52 -18.66
C LEU A 96 -0.39 -1.75 -17.36
N ALA A 97 -0.21 -2.37 -16.19
CA ALA A 97 -0.47 -1.73 -14.90
C ALA A 97 0.51 -0.57 -14.62
N VAL A 98 1.81 -0.80 -14.78
CA VAL A 98 2.84 0.22 -14.55
C VAL A 98 2.76 1.32 -15.61
N GLY A 99 2.62 0.96 -16.89
CA GLY A 99 2.46 1.92 -17.97
C GLY A 99 1.18 2.74 -17.85
N GLY A 100 0.06 2.10 -17.49
CA GLY A 100 -1.22 2.79 -17.25
C GLY A 100 -1.15 3.76 -16.08
N THR A 101 -0.51 3.38 -14.95
CA THR A 101 -0.27 4.26 -13.80
C THR A 101 0.62 5.44 -14.20
N PHE A 102 1.66 5.21 -14.99
CA PHE A 102 2.52 6.26 -15.51
C PHE A 102 1.73 7.27 -16.36
N LEU A 103 0.89 6.80 -17.29
CA LEU A 103 0.06 7.67 -18.13
C LEU A 103 -0.93 8.49 -17.31
N LEU A 104 -1.62 7.88 -16.33
CA LEU A 104 -2.55 8.61 -15.45
C LEU A 104 -1.85 9.66 -14.59
N ALA A 105 -0.68 9.34 -14.04
CA ALA A 105 0.03 10.26 -13.15
C ALA A 105 0.73 11.41 -13.88
N THR A 106 1.05 11.24 -15.17
CA THR A 106 1.72 12.26 -16.00
C THR A 106 0.79 13.01 -16.95
N HIS A 107 -0.44 12.52 -17.15
CA HIS A 107 -1.33 12.96 -18.22
C HIS A 107 -0.64 12.92 -19.60
N GLY A 108 0.29 11.97 -19.78
CA GLY A 108 1.11 11.84 -21.01
C GLY A 108 2.21 12.87 -21.18
N ASN A 109 2.39 13.79 -20.25
CA ASN A 109 3.44 14.80 -20.32
C ASN A 109 4.57 14.48 -19.34
N ILE A 110 5.70 13.97 -19.88
CA ILE A 110 6.88 13.59 -19.10
C ILE A 110 7.50 14.80 -18.37
N THR A 111 7.30 16.02 -18.88
CA THR A 111 7.84 17.23 -18.23
C THR A 111 7.13 17.56 -16.90
N ASN A 112 5.97 16.96 -16.65
CA ASN A 112 5.27 17.07 -15.36
C ASN A 112 5.94 16.24 -14.24
N LEU A 113 6.90 15.38 -14.58
CA LEU A 113 7.66 14.61 -13.60
C LEU A 113 8.79 15.49 -13.04
N ALA A 114 8.59 16.03 -11.86
CA ALA A 114 9.63 16.75 -11.12
C ALA A 114 10.57 15.74 -10.45
N ILE A 115 11.52 15.17 -11.19
CA ILE A 115 12.44 14.16 -10.70
C ILE A 115 13.78 14.79 -10.35
N SER A 116 13.99 15.10 -9.08
CA SER A 116 15.31 15.37 -8.51
C SER A 116 15.97 14.06 -8.09
N THR A 117 17.28 14.09 -7.83
CA THR A 117 17.98 12.91 -7.27
C THR A 117 17.37 12.48 -5.94
N GLU A 118 16.97 13.43 -5.11
CA GLU A 118 16.33 13.18 -3.82
C GLU A 118 14.96 12.50 -4.01
N THR A 119 14.12 13.01 -4.91
CA THR A 119 12.83 12.39 -5.27
C THR A 119 13.00 10.96 -5.77
N LEU A 120 14.01 10.72 -6.62
CA LEU A 120 14.28 9.38 -7.13
C LEU A 120 14.67 8.41 -6.02
N VAL A 121 15.55 8.82 -5.11
CA VAL A 121 15.98 7.99 -3.98
C VAL A 121 14.79 7.65 -3.06
N TRP A 122 14.03 8.64 -2.64
CA TRP A 122 12.89 8.43 -1.74
C TRP A 122 11.74 7.69 -2.42
N GLY A 123 11.47 7.97 -3.69
CA GLY A 123 10.45 7.27 -4.47
C GLY A 123 10.78 5.78 -4.66
N LEU A 124 12.01 5.45 -5.03
CA LEU A 124 12.45 4.05 -5.13
C LEU A 124 12.54 3.36 -3.76
N ALA A 125 12.95 4.09 -2.72
CA ALA A 125 12.92 3.57 -1.34
C ALA A 125 11.48 3.23 -0.92
N SER A 126 10.49 4.04 -1.32
CA SER A 126 9.09 3.76 -1.07
C SER A 126 8.60 2.51 -1.82
N ALA A 127 9.08 2.30 -3.06
CA ALA A 127 8.76 1.09 -3.83
C ALA A 127 9.34 -0.18 -3.18
N VAL A 128 10.59 -0.13 -2.70
CA VAL A 128 11.20 -1.24 -1.95
C VAL A 128 10.42 -1.50 -0.65
N ALA A 129 10.09 -0.46 0.10
CA ALA A 129 9.31 -0.58 1.32
C ALA A 129 7.89 -1.13 1.06
N MET A 130 7.25 -0.74 -0.05
CA MET A 130 5.97 -1.30 -0.49
C MET A 130 6.10 -2.78 -0.85
N ALA A 131 7.22 -3.19 -1.46
CA ALA A 131 7.49 -4.60 -1.70
C ALA A 131 7.65 -5.38 -0.38
N LEU A 132 8.40 -4.85 0.60
CA LEU A 132 8.53 -5.44 1.93
C LEU A 132 7.19 -5.54 2.66
N TYR A 133 6.36 -4.49 2.56
CA TYR A 133 5.00 -4.48 3.09
C TYR A 133 4.15 -5.64 2.56
N ASN A 134 4.31 -6.01 1.30
CA ASN A 134 3.58 -7.12 0.66
C ASN A 134 4.18 -8.50 0.96
N LEU A 135 5.50 -8.60 1.11
CA LEU A 135 6.20 -9.89 1.18
C LEU A 135 6.39 -10.40 2.59
N ILE A 136 6.69 -9.51 3.56
CA ILE A 136 7.05 -9.92 4.93
C ILE A 136 5.87 -10.57 5.67
N PRO A 137 4.63 -10.02 5.65
CA PRO A 137 3.56 -10.51 6.52
C PRO A 137 2.92 -11.80 6.04
N GLY A 138 3.24 -12.30 4.83
CA GLY A 138 2.55 -13.43 4.20
C GLY A 138 2.50 -14.69 5.09
N GLU A 139 3.63 -15.11 5.65
CA GLU A 139 3.70 -16.30 6.53
C GLU A 139 3.05 -16.02 7.91
N LEU A 140 3.25 -14.81 8.45
CA LEU A 140 2.64 -14.41 9.71
C LEU A 140 1.11 -14.39 9.62
N MET A 141 0.56 -13.89 8.51
CA MET A 141 -0.90 -13.85 8.30
C MET A 141 -1.51 -15.24 8.18
N LYS A 142 -0.79 -16.20 7.59
CA LYS A 142 -1.23 -17.61 7.57
C LYS A 142 -1.26 -18.24 8.96
N LYS A 143 -0.26 -17.92 9.81
CA LYS A 143 -0.09 -18.51 11.15
C LYS A 143 -0.99 -17.85 12.19
N PHE A 144 -1.13 -16.51 12.17
CA PHE A 144 -1.77 -15.73 13.23
C PHE A 144 -3.02 -14.94 12.77
N GLY A 145 -3.39 -15.05 11.50
CA GLY A 145 -4.52 -14.33 10.93
C GLY A 145 -4.19 -12.89 10.53
N THR A 146 -4.89 -12.40 9.51
CA THR A 146 -4.66 -11.09 8.88
C THR A 146 -4.88 -9.94 9.85
N PHE A 147 -5.98 -9.94 10.61
CA PHE A 147 -6.33 -8.85 11.53
C PHE A 147 -5.29 -8.67 12.65
N ASN A 148 -4.77 -9.78 13.18
CA ASN A 148 -3.78 -9.77 14.26
C ASN A 148 -2.45 -9.17 13.77
N VAL A 149 -1.95 -9.66 12.63
CA VAL A 149 -0.67 -9.20 12.06
C VAL A 149 -0.74 -7.73 11.65
N ILE A 150 -1.84 -7.30 11.02
CA ILE A 150 -2.01 -5.90 10.62
C ILE A 150 -2.17 -5.01 11.85
N GLY A 151 -2.96 -5.43 12.84
CA GLY A 151 -3.16 -4.67 14.07
C GLY A 151 -1.83 -4.37 14.78
N TRP A 152 -1.00 -5.38 15.00
CA TRP A 152 0.33 -5.21 15.57
C TRP A 152 1.27 -4.41 14.66
N GLY A 153 1.25 -4.67 13.35
CA GLY A 153 2.06 -3.93 12.38
C GLY A 153 1.73 -2.44 12.35
N MET A 154 0.44 -2.08 12.37
CA MET A 154 -0.02 -0.69 12.46
C MET A 154 0.36 -0.03 13.76
N LEU A 155 0.27 -0.75 14.89
CA LEU A 155 0.64 -0.23 16.18
C LEU A 155 2.16 0.03 16.27
N ILE A 156 2.99 -0.95 15.88
CA ILE A 156 4.45 -0.81 15.86
C ILE A 156 4.86 0.32 14.91
N GLY A 157 4.37 0.32 13.67
CA GLY A 157 4.70 1.36 12.70
C GLY A 157 4.18 2.73 13.10
N GLY A 158 3.00 2.81 13.70
CA GLY A 158 2.42 4.04 14.21
C GLY A 158 3.22 4.62 15.37
N ILE A 159 3.60 3.80 16.36
CA ILE A 159 4.45 4.21 17.50
C ILE A 159 5.82 4.69 16.98
N PHE A 160 6.45 3.91 16.08
CA PHE A 160 7.72 4.29 15.48
C PHE A 160 7.65 5.69 14.84
N LEU A 161 6.63 5.96 14.02
CA LEU A 161 6.45 7.26 13.39
C LEU A 161 6.15 8.38 14.40
N CYS A 162 5.38 8.10 15.46
CA CYS A 162 5.07 9.07 16.49
C CYS A 162 6.32 9.55 17.25
N VAL A 163 7.31 8.68 17.46
CA VAL A 163 8.58 9.04 18.11
C VAL A 163 9.35 10.07 17.28
N PHE A 164 9.35 9.93 15.94
CA PHE A 164 10.13 10.81 15.06
C PHE A 164 9.38 12.10 14.69
N ILE A 165 8.08 12.08 14.51
CA ILE A 165 7.30 13.18 13.91
C ILE A 165 6.53 13.99 14.96
N LYS A 166 6.49 13.54 16.22
CA LYS A 166 5.84 14.24 17.36
C LYS A 166 4.42 14.76 17.00
N PRO A 167 3.44 13.90 16.69
CA PRO A 167 2.14 14.30 16.15
C PRO A 167 1.22 15.04 17.14
N TRP A 168 1.65 15.26 18.37
CA TRP A 168 0.88 15.96 19.41
C TRP A 168 0.82 17.49 19.23
N HIS A 169 1.59 18.05 18.31
CA HIS A 169 1.44 19.44 17.88
C HIS A 169 0.39 19.51 16.75
N VAL A 170 -0.86 19.24 17.09
CA VAL A 170 -1.95 19.32 16.11
C VAL A 170 -2.37 20.79 15.99
N ILE A 171 -2.14 21.35 14.80
CA ILE A 171 -2.66 22.67 14.42
C ILE A 171 -3.93 22.41 13.62
N GLY A 172 -5.10 22.77 14.17
CA GLY A 172 -6.38 22.61 13.48
C GLY A 172 -7.58 22.91 14.37
N MET A 173 -8.72 23.16 13.75
CA MET A 173 -10.00 23.32 14.47
C MET A 173 -10.64 21.94 14.67
N TRP A 174 -11.04 21.67 15.93
CA TRP A 174 -11.75 20.45 16.29
C TRP A 174 -13.26 20.71 16.25
N ASP A 175 -13.85 20.51 15.08
CA ASP A 175 -15.29 20.52 14.90
C ASP A 175 -15.84 19.11 14.64
N ILE A 176 -17.16 18.96 14.63
CA ILE A 176 -17.81 17.67 14.42
C ILE A 176 -17.47 17.07 13.04
N TYR A 177 -17.29 17.92 12.02
CA TYR A 177 -16.98 17.46 10.67
C TYR A 177 -15.55 16.89 10.60
N THR A 178 -14.61 17.54 11.27
CA THR A 178 -13.23 17.03 11.39
C THR A 178 -13.18 15.68 12.11
N VAL A 179 -13.94 15.53 13.20
CA VAL A 179 -14.03 14.25 13.94
C VAL A 179 -14.64 13.15 13.07
N LEU A 180 -15.73 13.44 12.35
CA LEU A 180 -16.37 12.48 11.45
C LEU A 180 -15.46 12.10 10.28
N ALA A 181 -14.76 13.07 9.69
CA ALA A 181 -13.77 12.81 8.64
C ALA A 181 -12.62 11.94 9.13
N MET A 182 -12.08 12.22 10.33
CA MET A 182 -11.04 11.37 10.95
C MET A 182 -11.56 9.96 11.22
N ALA A 183 -12.79 9.81 11.73
CA ALA A 183 -13.39 8.50 11.94
C ALA A 183 -13.53 7.72 10.62
N ALA A 184 -13.99 8.38 9.55
CA ALA A 184 -14.08 7.78 8.21
C ALA A 184 -12.71 7.34 7.68
N VAL A 185 -11.68 8.17 7.82
CA VAL A 185 -10.29 7.82 7.44
C VAL A 185 -9.77 6.63 8.25
N ILE A 186 -10.05 6.56 9.54
CA ILE A 186 -9.59 5.45 10.38
C ILE A 186 -10.33 4.16 10.02
N LEU A 187 -11.66 4.19 9.95
CA LEU A 187 -12.47 2.99 9.77
C LEU A 187 -12.44 2.48 8.33
N VAL A 188 -12.72 3.36 7.36
CA VAL A 188 -12.82 2.98 5.94
C VAL A 188 -11.46 3.07 5.26
N GLY A 189 -10.81 4.23 5.33
CA GLY A 189 -9.54 4.48 4.64
C GLY A 189 -8.35 3.70 5.22
N THR A 190 -8.41 3.28 6.49
CA THR A 190 -7.29 2.56 7.11
C THR A 190 -7.66 1.12 7.44
N ILE A 191 -8.61 0.89 8.37
CA ILE A 191 -8.90 -0.47 8.84
C ILE A 191 -9.43 -1.34 7.68
N LEU A 192 -10.52 -0.92 7.05
CA LEU A 192 -11.15 -1.71 5.98
C LEU A 192 -10.22 -1.89 4.79
N SER A 193 -9.59 -0.82 4.29
CA SER A 193 -8.72 -0.88 3.12
C SER A 193 -7.51 -1.78 3.32
N PHE A 194 -6.76 -1.59 4.41
CA PHE A 194 -5.56 -2.38 4.67
C PHE A 194 -5.88 -3.84 4.99
N THR A 195 -6.95 -4.12 5.74
CA THR A 195 -7.33 -5.50 6.06
C THR A 195 -7.82 -6.24 4.83
N THR A 196 -8.65 -5.62 3.99
CA THR A 196 -9.14 -6.22 2.75
C THR A 196 -7.99 -6.47 1.77
N TYR A 197 -7.10 -5.49 1.59
CA TYR A 197 -5.93 -5.63 0.73
C TYR A 197 -5.01 -6.75 1.20
N MET A 198 -4.66 -6.79 2.48
CA MET A 198 -3.77 -7.82 3.03
C MET A 198 -4.42 -9.21 3.05
N GLU A 199 -5.73 -9.28 3.20
CA GLU A 199 -6.45 -10.55 3.00
C GLU A 199 -6.33 -11.02 1.55
N GLY A 200 -6.42 -10.09 0.59
CA GLY A 200 -6.09 -10.35 -0.82
C GLY A 200 -4.68 -10.89 -0.99
N VAL A 201 -3.67 -10.25 -0.39
CA VAL A 201 -2.26 -10.71 -0.41
C VAL A 201 -2.14 -12.13 0.14
N ARG A 202 -2.86 -12.44 1.23
CA ARG A 202 -2.87 -13.78 1.84
C ARG A 202 -3.47 -14.84 0.93
N LEU A 203 -4.55 -14.51 0.21
CA LEU A 203 -5.33 -15.45 -0.61
C LEU A 203 -4.72 -15.70 -1.99
N ILE A 204 -4.29 -14.64 -2.69
CA ILE A 204 -3.84 -14.72 -4.10
C ILE A 204 -2.33 -14.47 -4.26
N GLY A 205 -1.63 -14.15 -3.17
CA GLY A 205 -0.20 -13.86 -3.16
C GLY A 205 0.15 -12.42 -3.46
N ALA A 206 1.34 -11.99 -3.01
CA ALA A 206 1.80 -10.60 -3.07
C ALA A 206 1.89 -10.07 -4.52
N SER A 207 2.36 -10.89 -5.47
CA SER A 207 2.53 -10.46 -6.86
C SER A 207 1.19 -10.09 -7.51
N LYS A 208 0.20 -10.98 -7.45
CA LYS A 208 -1.14 -10.70 -8.03
C LYS A 208 -1.84 -9.57 -7.29
N ALA A 209 -1.81 -9.58 -5.95
CA ALA A 209 -2.45 -8.54 -5.15
C ALA A 209 -1.88 -7.14 -5.43
N SER A 210 -0.56 -7.00 -5.59
CA SER A 210 0.06 -5.70 -5.91
C SER A 210 -0.33 -5.17 -7.29
N LEU A 211 -0.56 -6.05 -8.27
CA LEU A 211 -1.06 -5.66 -9.59
C LEU A 211 -2.54 -5.26 -9.53
N PHE A 212 -3.37 -5.96 -8.74
CA PHE A 212 -4.76 -5.55 -8.51
C PHE A 212 -4.85 -4.18 -7.80
N ALA A 213 -3.88 -3.84 -6.95
CA ALA A 213 -3.83 -2.52 -6.31
C ALA A 213 -3.67 -1.36 -7.31
N SER A 214 -3.23 -1.63 -8.56
CA SER A 214 -3.17 -0.61 -9.61
C SER A 214 -4.54 0.00 -10.00
N VAL A 215 -5.64 -0.55 -9.49
CA VAL A 215 -6.97 0.09 -9.56
C VAL A 215 -7.04 1.37 -8.71
N GLU A 216 -6.16 1.52 -7.71
CA GLU A 216 -6.12 2.72 -6.85
C GLU A 216 -5.94 4.03 -7.64
N PRO A 217 -4.96 4.20 -8.55
CA PRO A 217 -4.85 5.38 -9.39
C PRO A 217 -6.09 5.65 -10.26
N VAL A 218 -6.77 4.58 -10.71
CA VAL A 218 -8.00 4.70 -11.49
C VAL A 218 -9.10 5.34 -10.66
N THR A 219 -9.33 4.83 -9.45
CA THR A 219 -10.34 5.37 -8.53
C THR A 219 -9.99 6.78 -8.07
N ALA A 220 -8.71 7.05 -7.80
CA ALA A 220 -8.24 8.39 -7.42
C ALA A 220 -8.50 9.40 -8.54
N THR A 221 -8.15 9.06 -9.79
CA THR A 221 -8.40 9.92 -10.96
C THR A 221 -9.90 10.17 -11.15
N PHE A 222 -10.73 9.11 -11.07
CA PHE A 222 -12.18 9.24 -11.18
C PHE A 222 -12.75 10.19 -10.12
N MET A 223 -12.35 10.03 -8.86
CA MET A 223 -12.78 10.91 -7.76
C MET A 223 -12.33 12.36 -7.97
N THR A 224 -11.10 12.57 -8.45
CA THR A 224 -10.57 13.91 -8.72
C THR A 224 -11.37 14.61 -9.84
N VAL A 225 -11.73 13.89 -10.91
CA VAL A 225 -12.55 14.42 -12.00
C VAL A 225 -13.96 14.76 -11.52
N VAL A 226 -14.61 13.83 -10.81
CA VAL A 226 -16.03 13.99 -10.40
C VAL A 226 -16.21 15.03 -9.30
N PHE A 227 -15.33 15.06 -8.30
CA PHE A 227 -15.50 15.93 -7.12
C PHE A 227 -14.68 17.20 -7.17
N MET A 228 -13.57 17.22 -7.91
CA MET A 228 -12.69 18.40 -7.99
C MET A 228 -12.74 19.08 -9.36
N GLY A 229 -13.51 18.54 -10.32
CA GLY A 229 -13.65 19.13 -11.68
C GLY A 229 -12.35 19.12 -12.50
N ALA A 230 -11.42 18.23 -12.20
CA ALA A 230 -10.16 18.13 -12.96
C ALA A 230 -10.43 17.72 -14.41
N ALA A 231 -9.69 18.32 -15.35
CA ALA A 231 -9.80 17.98 -16.76
C ALA A 231 -9.26 16.57 -17.01
N PHE A 232 -10.07 15.75 -17.69
CA PHE A 232 -9.69 14.39 -18.10
C PHE A 232 -9.17 14.42 -19.53
N GLN A 233 -7.94 13.99 -19.73
CA GLN A 233 -7.30 14.00 -21.04
C GLN A 233 -7.49 12.67 -21.77
N PHE A 234 -7.35 12.66 -23.10
CA PHE A 234 -7.45 11.43 -23.88
C PHE A 234 -6.44 10.36 -23.45
N VAL A 235 -5.26 10.76 -23.02
CA VAL A 235 -4.20 9.86 -22.54
C VAL A 235 -4.60 9.14 -21.25
N ASP A 236 -5.42 9.77 -20.42
CA ASP A 236 -5.92 9.18 -19.18
C ASP A 236 -6.84 7.97 -19.46
N PHE A 237 -7.63 8.03 -20.56
CA PHE A 237 -8.42 6.89 -21.01
C PHE A 237 -7.55 5.69 -21.39
N ILE A 238 -6.40 5.92 -22.04
CA ILE A 238 -5.44 4.86 -22.40
C ILE A 238 -4.86 4.26 -21.13
N GLY A 239 -4.45 5.10 -20.17
CA GLY A 239 -3.92 4.65 -18.88
C GLY A 239 -4.94 3.81 -18.11
N LEU A 240 -6.19 4.29 -18.04
CA LEU A 240 -7.31 3.60 -17.40
C LEU A 240 -7.60 2.26 -18.07
N ALA A 241 -7.69 2.22 -19.41
CA ALA A 241 -7.91 1.00 -20.17
C ALA A 241 -6.76 -0.01 -19.96
N GLY A 242 -5.51 0.46 -19.89
CA GLY A 242 -4.35 -0.38 -19.58
C GLY A 242 -4.45 -1.05 -18.22
N ILE A 243 -4.77 -0.28 -17.16
CA ILE A 243 -4.91 -0.81 -15.80
C ILE A 243 -6.09 -1.79 -15.71
N LEU A 244 -7.26 -1.42 -16.23
CA LEU A 244 -8.42 -2.31 -16.22
C LEU A 244 -8.17 -3.58 -17.03
N GLY A 245 -7.47 -3.47 -18.17
CA GLY A 245 -7.02 -4.61 -18.96
C GLY A 245 -6.10 -5.55 -18.18
N ALA A 246 -5.13 -4.99 -17.43
CA ALA A 246 -4.25 -5.77 -16.55
C ALA A 246 -5.04 -6.55 -15.49
N VAL A 247 -5.99 -5.88 -14.82
CA VAL A 247 -6.83 -6.49 -13.79
C VAL A 247 -7.71 -7.61 -14.38
N LEU A 248 -8.33 -7.39 -15.53
CA LEU A 248 -9.13 -8.39 -16.21
C LEU A 248 -8.29 -9.60 -16.62
N MET A 249 -7.10 -9.39 -17.22
CA MET A 249 -6.19 -10.47 -17.58
C MET A 249 -5.81 -11.34 -16.38
N LEU A 250 -5.50 -10.73 -15.24
CA LEU A 250 -5.15 -11.46 -14.03
C LEU A 250 -6.34 -12.20 -13.41
N SER A 251 -7.55 -11.64 -13.51
CA SER A 251 -8.77 -12.28 -12.99
C SER A 251 -9.14 -13.54 -13.77
N LEU A 252 -8.78 -13.61 -15.07
CA LEU A 252 -9.02 -14.75 -15.93
C LEU A 252 -7.99 -15.88 -15.75
N LEU A 253 -6.85 -15.60 -15.11
CA LEU A 253 -5.90 -16.64 -14.77
C LEU A 253 -6.49 -17.58 -13.72
N LYS A 254 -6.79 -18.83 -14.13
CA LYS A 254 -7.19 -19.89 -13.20
C LYS A 254 -6.12 -20.06 -12.11
N LYS A 255 -6.54 -20.28 -10.87
CA LYS A 255 -5.66 -20.77 -9.80
C LYS A 255 -5.11 -22.13 -10.24
N GLU A 256 -3.83 -22.20 -10.60
CA GLU A 256 -3.07 -23.45 -10.57
C GLU A 256 -2.61 -23.78 -9.16
#